data_b8b36e59fb62be12d2ed3c5d2a6e7a36
#
_entry.id   b8b36e59fb62be12d2ed3c5d2a6e7a36
#
_cell.length_a   1.000
_cell.length_b   1.000
_cell.length_c   1.000
_cell.angle_alpha   90.00
_cell.angle_beta   90.00
_cell.angle_gamma   90.00
#
_symmetry.space_group_name_H-M   'P 1'
#
loop_
_entity.id
_entity.type
_entity.pdbx_description
1 polymer ?
#
loop_
_entity_poly.entity_id
_entity_poly.type
_entity_poly.pdbx_seq_one_letter_code
_entity_poly.pdbx_strand_id
1 'polypeptide(L)'
;MYRRLGAAEAWRRLLAWGVAGLGLTLLGGCTAAGYYAQAVRGHLALMQAARPVEALLADPATPAELKPRLALARRIRAFAVAELALPDNASYQRYSDLHRRAAVWNVAAAPADSLTLKRWCFPIAGCVAYRGYFEEAQAR
;
A
#
# COMPACT_ATOMS: atom_id res chain seq x y z
N MET A 1 -3.06 -48.26 -38.44
CA MET A 1 -1.85 -48.63 -37.65
C MET A 1 -1.66 -47.55 -36.55
N TYR A 2 -2.32 -47.70 -35.40
CA TYR A 2 -2.25 -46.76 -34.28
C TYR A 2 -0.99 -47.04 -33.46
N ARG A 3 -0.04 -46.15 -33.53
CA ARG A 3 1.20 -46.17 -32.70
C ARG A 3 0.78 -45.82 -31.26
N ARG A 4 0.77 -46.80 -30.35
CA ARG A 4 0.58 -46.56 -28.92
C ARG A 4 1.76 -45.73 -28.45
N LEU A 5 1.53 -44.47 -28.17
CA LEU A 5 2.52 -43.62 -27.47
C LEU A 5 2.78 -44.27 -26.09
N GLY A 6 4.01 -44.62 -25.79
CA GLY A 6 4.35 -45.28 -24.55
C GLY A 6 3.97 -44.43 -23.33
N ALA A 7 3.57 -45.06 -22.25
CA ALA A 7 3.17 -44.41 -21.00
C ALA A 7 4.22 -43.37 -20.52
N ALA A 8 5.49 -43.59 -20.82
CA ALA A 8 6.60 -42.68 -20.51
C ALA A 8 6.55 -41.36 -21.30
N GLU A 9 6.12 -41.38 -22.58
CA GLU A 9 5.98 -40.15 -23.36
C GLU A 9 4.77 -39.32 -22.92
N ALA A 10 3.66 -40.00 -22.57
CA ALA A 10 2.48 -39.30 -22.04
C ALA A 10 2.80 -38.63 -20.70
N TRP A 11 3.52 -39.28 -19.81
CA TRP A 11 3.96 -38.74 -18.52
C TRP A 11 4.92 -37.54 -18.68
N ARG A 12 5.88 -37.62 -19.60
CA ARG A 12 6.80 -36.52 -19.89
C ARG A 12 6.06 -35.27 -20.43
N ARG A 13 5.04 -35.46 -21.26
CA ARG A 13 4.20 -34.37 -21.75
C ARG A 13 3.37 -33.73 -20.65
N LEU A 14 2.77 -34.53 -19.77
CA LEU A 14 2.03 -34.02 -18.61
C LEU A 14 2.92 -33.23 -17.66
N LEU A 15 4.15 -33.69 -17.40
CA LEU A 15 5.13 -32.96 -16.62
C LEU A 15 5.54 -31.65 -17.30
N ALA A 16 5.78 -31.65 -18.60
CA ALA A 16 6.15 -30.45 -19.35
C ALA A 16 5.02 -29.40 -19.33
N TRP A 17 3.76 -29.81 -19.51
CA TRP A 17 2.61 -28.91 -19.39
C TRP A 17 2.40 -28.41 -17.97
N GLY A 18 2.64 -29.25 -16.96
CA GLY A 18 2.60 -28.86 -15.55
C GLY A 18 3.65 -27.79 -15.21
N VAL A 19 4.90 -27.98 -15.65
CA VAL A 19 6.00 -27.03 -15.46
C VAL A 19 5.74 -25.72 -16.23
N ALA A 20 5.26 -25.80 -17.47
CA ALA A 20 4.91 -24.62 -18.24
C ALA A 20 3.75 -23.83 -17.62
N GLY A 21 2.71 -24.52 -17.13
CA GLY A 21 1.60 -23.90 -16.41
C GLY A 21 2.04 -23.22 -15.12
N LEU A 22 2.89 -23.88 -14.34
CA LEU A 22 3.47 -23.33 -13.11
C LEU A 22 4.36 -22.10 -13.41
N GLY A 23 5.15 -22.15 -14.49
CA GLY A 23 5.97 -21.02 -14.94
C GLY A 23 5.13 -19.80 -15.32
N LEU A 24 4.03 -19.97 -16.05
CA LEU A 24 3.11 -18.87 -16.41
C LEU A 24 2.42 -18.26 -15.18
N THR A 25 2.00 -19.07 -14.22
CA THR A 25 1.37 -18.57 -12.98
C THR A 25 2.36 -17.80 -12.11
N LEU A 26 3.63 -18.20 -12.07
CA LEU A 26 4.69 -17.48 -11.36
C LEU A 26 4.98 -16.12 -12.01
N LEU A 27 5.02 -16.02 -13.34
CA LEU A 27 5.26 -14.76 -14.06
C LEU A 27 4.12 -13.74 -13.87
N GLY A 28 2.86 -14.19 -13.86
CA GLY A 28 1.70 -13.31 -13.59
C GLY A 28 1.59 -12.88 -12.13
N GLY A 29 2.06 -13.69 -11.18
CA GLY A 29 2.03 -13.41 -9.74
C GLY A 29 3.08 -12.39 -9.28
N CYS A 30 4.20 -12.24 -9.97
CA CYS A 30 5.31 -11.38 -9.55
C CYS A 30 4.92 -9.90 -9.44
N THR A 31 4.07 -9.38 -10.33
CA THR A 31 3.65 -7.96 -10.29
C THR A 31 2.71 -7.67 -9.12
N ALA A 32 1.78 -8.58 -8.82
CA ALA A 32 0.89 -8.45 -7.67
C ALA A 32 1.67 -8.62 -6.35
N ALA A 33 2.54 -9.63 -6.26
CA ALA A 33 3.40 -9.85 -5.09
C ALA A 33 4.31 -8.65 -4.82
N GLY A 34 4.93 -8.07 -5.86
CA GLY A 34 5.74 -6.86 -5.75
C GLY A 34 4.95 -5.66 -5.22
N TYR A 35 3.72 -5.48 -5.72
CA TYR A 35 2.83 -4.43 -5.23
C TYR A 35 2.49 -4.59 -3.75
N TYR A 36 2.12 -5.79 -3.31
CA TYR A 36 1.84 -6.04 -1.88
C TYR A 36 3.10 -5.91 -1.01
N ALA A 37 4.24 -6.37 -1.48
CA ALA A 37 5.50 -6.26 -0.74
C ALA A 37 5.88 -4.79 -0.49
N GLN A 38 5.77 -3.90 -1.50
CA GLN A 38 6.00 -2.47 -1.32
C GLN A 38 4.96 -1.83 -0.39
N ALA A 39 3.69 -2.23 -0.49
CA ALA A 39 2.63 -1.70 0.36
C ALA A 39 2.85 -2.05 1.83
N VAL A 40 3.17 -3.31 2.13
CA VAL A 40 3.48 -3.76 3.50
C VAL A 40 4.75 -3.07 4.03
N ARG A 41 5.83 -3.05 3.25
CA ARG A 41 7.08 -2.40 3.66
C ARG A 41 6.89 -0.92 3.93
N GLY A 42 6.21 -0.21 3.04
CA GLY A 42 5.95 1.22 3.18
C GLY A 42 5.06 1.53 4.38
N HIS A 43 4.04 0.71 4.63
CA HIS A 43 3.19 0.85 5.82
C HIS A 43 3.96 0.62 7.11
N LEU A 44 4.77 -0.44 7.18
CA LEU A 44 5.61 -0.72 8.36
C LEU A 44 6.61 0.41 8.61
N ALA A 45 7.27 0.93 7.59
CA ALA A 45 8.20 2.07 7.72
C ALA A 45 7.49 3.30 8.27
N LEU A 46 6.27 3.61 7.80
CA LEU A 46 5.45 4.71 8.31
C LEU A 46 5.11 4.52 9.79
N MET A 47 4.69 3.30 10.17
CA MET A 47 4.37 2.98 11.56
C MET A 47 5.58 3.04 12.49
N GLN A 48 6.75 2.58 12.02
CA GLN A 48 8.00 2.64 12.78
C GLN A 48 8.49 4.08 12.98
N ALA A 49 8.32 4.95 11.99
CA ALA A 49 8.65 6.38 12.10
C ALA A 49 7.70 7.16 13.01
N ALA A 50 6.55 6.59 13.39
CA ALA A 50 5.53 7.29 14.15
C ALA A 50 5.92 7.46 15.62
N ARG A 51 6.02 8.71 16.08
CA ARG A 51 6.29 9.10 17.48
C ARG A 51 5.04 9.72 18.11
N PRO A 52 4.79 9.52 19.42
CA PRO A 52 3.72 10.22 20.11
C PRO A 52 3.88 11.74 20.02
N VAL A 53 2.80 12.46 19.72
CA VAL A 53 2.83 13.94 19.61
C VAL A 53 3.25 14.58 20.91
N GLU A 54 2.84 14.03 22.06
CA GLU A 54 3.25 14.54 23.38
C GLU A 54 4.76 14.45 23.60
N ALA A 55 5.36 13.32 23.22
CA ALA A 55 6.81 13.15 23.31
C ALA A 55 7.57 14.18 22.46
N LEU A 56 7.05 14.47 21.23
CA LEU A 56 7.63 15.49 20.37
C LEU A 56 7.47 16.90 20.92
N LEU A 57 6.36 17.21 21.54
CA LEU A 57 6.15 18.53 22.17
C LEU A 57 7.09 18.77 23.36
N ALA A 58 7.39 17.71 24.12
CA ALA A 58 8.31 17.76 25.27
C ALA A 58 9.80 17.74 24.85
N ASP A 59 10.11 17.18 23.68
CA ASP A 59 11.48 17.01 23.18
C ASP A 59 12.09 18.36 22.75
N PRO A 60 13.18 18.85 23.38
CA PRO A 60 13.84 20.09 22.96
C PRO A 60 14.43 20.02 21.55
N ALA A 61 14.74 18.82 21.06
CA ALA A 61 15.28 18.63 19.71
C ALA A 61 14.21 18.75 18.60
N THR A 62 12.93 18.78 18.95
CA THR A 62 11.85 18.97 17.96
C THR A 62 11.92 20.39 17.39
N PRO A 63 11.90 20.55 16.03
CA PRO A 63 11.95 21.86 15.38
C PRO A 63 10.90 22.83 15.92
N ALA A 64 11.31 24.10 16.14
CA ALA A 64 10.45 25.11 16.75
C ALA A 64 9.19 25.39 15.94
N GLU A 65 9.27 25.33 14.60
CA GLU A 65 8.14 25.50 13.70
C GLU A 65 7.16 24.33 13.69
N LEU A 66 7.60 23.13 14.10
CA LEU A 66 6.74 21.93 14.15
C LEU A 66 5.88 21.92 15.41
N LYS A 67 6.41 22.36 16.56
CA LYS A 67 5.70 22.33 17.83
C LYS A 67 4.33 23.03 17.83
N PRO A 68 4.18 24.27 17.30
CA PRO A 68 2.86 24.92 17.26
C PRO A 68 1.87 24.19 16.36
N ARG A 69 2.33 23.54 15.28
CA ARG A 69 1.47 22.72 14.39
C ARG A 69 0.96 21.48 15.10
N LEU A 70 1.82 20.79 15.84
CA LEU A 70 1.44 19.62 16.63
C LEU A 70 0.48 19.99 17.77
N ALA A 71 0.74 21.11 18.46
CA ALA A 71 -0.15 21.62 19.50
C ALA A 71 -1.53 22.00 18.91
N LEU A 72 -1.58 22.61 17.73
CA LEU A 72 -2.82 22.89 17.04
C LEU A 72 -3.58 21.62 16.67
N ALA A 73 -2.91 20.61 16.11
CA ALA A 73 -3.52 19.33 15.77
C ALA A 73 -4.16 18.65 17.01
N ARG A 74 -3.50 18.71 18.15
CA ARG A 74 -4.08 18.22 19.42
C ARG A 74 -5.34 18.98 19.83
N ARG A 75 -5.35 20.30 19.72
CA ARG A 75 -6.54 21.11 20.04
C ARG A 75 -7.71 20.80 19.10
N ILE A 76 -7.44 20.68 17.79
CA ILE A 76 -8.45 20.30 16.80
C ILE A 76 -9.04 18.93 17.14
N ARG A 77 -8.19 17.97 17.49
CA ARG A 77 -8.66 16.64 17.89
C ARG A 77 -9.51 16.68 19.17
N ALA A 78 -9.06 17.41 20.20
CA ALA A 78 -9.84 17.55 21.43
C ALA A 78 -11.21 18.19 21.18
N PHE A 79 -11.27 19.23 20.35
CA PHE A 79 -12.53 19.83 19.91
C PHE A 79 -13.42 18.83 19.18
N ALA A 80 -12.83 18.04 18.26
CA ALA A 80 -13.59 17.06 17.48
C ALA A 80 -14.24 15.97 18.38
N VAL A 81 -13.57 15.57 19.44
CA VAL A 81 -14.12 14.62 20.43
C VAL A 81 -15.18 15.29 21.30
N ALA A 82 -14.89 16.48 21.85
CA ALA A 82 -15.77 17.13 22.81
C ALA A 82 -17.03 17.72 22.18
N GLU A 83 -16.88 18.40 21.03
CA GLU A 83 -17.95 19.20 20.43
C GLU A 83 -18.63 18.50 19.24
N LEU A 84 -17.91 17.60 18.52
CA LEU A 84 -18.45 16.90 17.36
C LEU A 84 -18.78 15.43 17.64
N ALA A 85 -18.63 14.98 18.89
CA ALA A 85 -18.88 13.61 19.34
C ALA A 85 -18.14 12.54 18.49
N LEU A 86 -16.96 12.87 17.95
CA LEU A 86 -16.13 11.89 17.26
C LEU A 86 -15.51 10.91 18.26
N PRO A 87 -15.27 9.64 17.85
CA PRO A 87 -14.70 8.65 18.76
C PRO A 87 -13.34 9.06 19.33
N ASP A 88 -13.16 8.95 20.63
CA ASP A 88 -11.87 9.12 21.28
C ASP A 88 -11.03 7.84 21.08
N ASN A 89 -10.19 7.83 20.06
CA ASN A 89 -9.33 6.71 19.70
C ASN A 89 -7.88 7.18 19.49
N ALA A 90 -6.98 6.28 19.08
CA ALA A 90 -5.56 6.59 18.89
C ALA A 90 -5.25 7.42 17.61
N SER A 91 -6.25 7.80 16.81
CA SER A 91 -6.05 8.58 15.59
C SER A 91 -5.51 9.97 15.90
N TYR A 92 -4.59 10.45 15.06
CA TYR A 92 -3.95 11.77 15.16
C TYR A 92 -3.15 12.04 16.45
N GLN A 93 -2.84 11.01 17.22
CA GLN A 93 -2.00 11.11 18.42
C GLN A 93 -0.52 10.84 18.16
N ARG A 94 -0.17 10.46 16.93
CA ARG A 94 1.21 10.19 16.51
C ARG A 94 1.56 10.99 15.26
N TYR A 95 2.82 11.35 15.14
CA TYR A 95 3.39 12.05 13.99
C TYR A 95 4.55 11.24 13.43
N SER A 96 4.59 11.09 12.11
CA SER A 96 5.68 10.44 11.38
C SER A 96 6.36 11.47 10.49
N ASP A 97 7.63 11.76 10.78
CA ASP A 97 8.47 12.51 9.86
C ASP A 97 9.05 11.52 8.84
N LEU A 98 8.66 11.66 7.60
CA LEU A 98 9.06 10.77 6.53
C LEU A 98 10.18 11.34 5.67
N HIS A 99 10.63 12.59 5.93
CA HIS A 99 11.66 13.30 5.17
C HIS A 99 11.41 13.29 3.66
N ARG A 100 10.13 13.28 3.25
CA ARG A 100 9.68 13.28 1.86
C ARG A 100 8.38 14.05 1.69
N ARG A 101 8.10 14.47 0.44
CA ARG A 101 6.99 15.38 0.12
C ARG A 101 5.59 14.77 0.30
N ALA A 102 5.47 13.44 0.20
CA ALA A 102 4.20 12.75 0.31
C ALA A 102 4.34 11.44 1.08
N ALA A 103 3.32 11.08 1.85
CA ALA A 103 3.27 9.78 2.52
C ALA A 103 3.03 8.65 1.53
N VAL A 104 2.16 8.89 0.54
CA VAL A 104 1.77 7.94 -0.50
C VAL A 104 1.50 8.71 -1.80
N TRP A 105 1.91 8.17 -2.93
CA TRP A 105 1.54 8.63 -4.27
C TRP A 105 0.39 7.78 -4.79
N ASN A 106 -0.74 8.42 -5.09
CA ASN A 106 -1.89 7.75 -5.67
C ASN A 106 -1.91 7.93 -7.19
N VAL A 107 -2.02 6.81 -7.92
CA VAL A 107 -2.17 6.79 -9.37
C VAL A 107 -3.63 6.46 -9.69
N ALA A 108 -4.30 7.37 -10.37
CA ALA A 108 -5.61 7.17 -10.97
C ALA A 108 -5.48 7.27 -12.49
N ALA A 109 -6.26 6.53 -13.25
CA ALA A 109 -6.24 6.55 -14.70
C ALA A 109 -7.66 6.50 -15.26
N ALA A 110 -7.87 7.21 -16.37
CA ALA A 110 -9.12 7.16 -17.15
C ALA A 110 -8.76 7.25 -18.63
N PRO A 111 -9.63 6.80 -19.55
CA PRO A 111 -9.54 7.10 -20.99
C PRO A 111 -9.58 8.63 -21.20
N ALA A 112 -8.95 9.11 -22.29
CA ALA A 112 -8.81 10.55 -22.54
C ALA A 112 -10.16 11.27 -22.74
N ASP A 113 -11.18 10.54 -23.14
CA ASP A 113 -12.54 11.04 -23.44
C ASP A 113 -13.58 10.62 -22.38
N SER A 114 -13.14 10.14 -21.21
CA SER A 114 -14.03 9.61 -20.18
C SER A 114 -13.58 10.00 -18.78
N LEU A 115 -14.54 10.23 -17.88
CA LEU A 115 -14.32 10.39 -16.46
C LEU A 115 -14.44 9.07 -15.68
N THR A 116 -14.68 7.96 -16.39
CA THR A 116 -14.75 6.64 -15.75
C THR A 116 -13.36 6.14 -15.42
N LEU A 117 -13.05 6.08 -14.12
CA LEU A 117 -11.75 5.64 -13.65
C LEU A 117 -11.53 4.15 -13.87
N LYS A 118 -10.32 3.78 -14.28
CA LYS A 118 -9.85 2.40 -14.28
C LYS A 118 -9.93 1.83 -12.87
N ARG A 119 -10.44 0.61 -12.76
CA ARG A 119 -10.49 -0.11 -11.48
C ARG A 119 -9.40 -1.18 -11.43
N TRP A 120 -8.78 -1.30 -10.27
CA TRP A 120 -7.85 -2.38 -9.92
C TRP A 120 -8.50 -3.23 -8.83
N CYS A 121 -8.53 -4.54 -9.05
CA CYS A 121 -9.15 -5.48 -8.12
C CYS A 121 -8.09 -6.26 -7.35
N PHE A 122 -8.24 -6.31 -6.05
CA PHE A 122 -7.35 -6.98 -5.13
C PHE A 122 -8.13 -8.02 -4.30
N PRO A 123 -7.54 -9.18 -3.97
CA PRO A 123 -8.24 -10.25 -3.24
C PRO A 123 -8.84 -9.81 -1.89
N ILE A 124 -8.17 -8.89 -1.18
CA ILE A 124 -8.59 -8.44 0.16
C ILE A 124 -9.31 -7.09 0.10
N ALA A 125 -8.76 -6.13 -0.63
CA ALA A 125 -9.28 -4.75 -0.67
C ALA A 125 -10.46 -4.56 -1.66
N GLY A 126 -10.80 -5.57 -2.46
CA GLY A 126 -11.79 -5.45 -3.52
C GLY A 126 -11.31 -4.58 -4.67
N CYS A 127 -12.26 -3.98 -5.42
CA CYS A 127 -11.94 -3.17 -6.60
C CYS A 127 -11.97 -1.67 -6.26
N VAL A 128 -10.83 -1.01 -6.43
CA VAL A 128 -10.62 0.42 -6.15
C VAL A 128 -10.21 1.17 -7.42
N ALA A 129 -10.45 2.47 -7.45
CA ALA A 129 -10.20 3.33 -8.62
C ALA A 129 -8.81 3.99 -8.61
N TYR A 130 -7.92 3.56 -7.74
CA TYR A 130 -6.53 4.06 -7.65
C TYR A 130 -5.59 2.98 -7.14
N ARG A 131 -4.29 3.21 -7.31
CA ARG A 131 -3.21 2.43 -6.70
C ARG A 131 -2.30 3.35 -5.91
N GLY A 132 -1.99 2.96 -4.66
CA GLY A 132 -1.06 3.70 -3.80
C GLY A 132 0.35 3.12 -3.89
N TYR A 133 1.35 4.01 -3.95
CA TYR A 133 2.77 3.67 -3.92
C TYR A 133 3.47 4.51 -2.87
N PHE A 134 4.40 3.92 -2.13
CA PHE A 134 5.20 4.63 -1.14
C PHE A 134 6.42 5.33 -1.76
N GLU A 135 6.83 4.92 -2.96
CA GLU A 135 7.93 5.53 -3.71
C GLU A 135 7.40 6.20 -4.98
N GLU A 136 7.79 7.46 -5.22
CA GLU A 136 7.37 8.23 -6.39
C GLU A 136 7.77 7.56 -7.71
N ALA A 137 8.97 6.98 -7.77
CA ALA A 137 9.46 6.28 -8.96
C ALA A 137 8.61 5.07 -9.38
N GLN A 138 7.91 4.44 -8.43
CA GLN A 138 7.00 3.33 -8.71
C GLN A 138 5.60 3.78 -9.12
N ALA A 139 5.26 5.04 -8.86
CA ALA A 139 3.98 5.64 -9.22
C ALA A 139 3.99 6.22 -10.66
N ARG A 140 5.17 6.43 -11.25
CA ARG A 140 5.38 6.94 -12.63
C ARG A 140 5.48 5.76 -13.59
#